data_bf5794648ac42328ef3a09954d8dba81
#
_entry.id   bf5794648ac42328ef3a09954d8dba81
#
_cell.length_a   1.000
_cell.length_b   1.000
_cell.length_c   1.000
_cell.angle_alpha   90.00
_cell.angle_beta   90.00
_cell.angle_gamma   90.00
#
_symmetry.space_group_name_H-M   'P 1'
#
loop_
_entity.id
_entity.type
_entity.pdbx_description
1 polymer ?
#
loop_
_entity_poly.entity_id
_entity_poly.type
_entity_poly.pdbx_seq_one_letter_code
_entity_poly.pdbx_strand_id
1 'polypeptide(L)' 'YIANGDMNLDDLFELIEYDNENYECAYSSVAGWCLEMLDDFPKVGNTFDFDKYQIVITKVKGYRVEEIKILKINNKNIC' A
#
# COMPACT_ATOMS: atom_id res chain seq x y z
N TYR A 1 -6.30 -4.45 7.69
CA TYR A 1 -6.61 -5.16 6.44
C TYR A 1 -5.36 -5.79 5.86
N ILE A 2 -5.56 -6.86 5.12
CA ILE A 2 -4.50 -7.53 4.38
C ILE A 2 -4.90 -7.56 2.92
N ALA A 3 -3.98 -7.19 2.04
CA ALA A 3 -4.23 -7.15 0.61
C ALA A 3 -3.13 -7.89 -0.14
N ASN A 4 -3.51 -8.53 -1.23
CA ASN A 4 -2.56 -9.23 -2.10
C ASN A 4 -1.95 -8.26 -3.10
N GLY A 5 -0.71 -8.53 -3.50
CA GLY A 5 -0.06 -7.73 -4.51
C GLY A 5 -0.76 -7.73 -5.86
N ASP A 6 -1.52 -8.81 -6.15
CA ASP A 6 -2.27 -8.90 -7.40
C ASP A 6 -3.57 -8.11 -7.38
N MET A 7 -3.97 -7.61 -6.24
CA MET A 7 -5.20 -6.85 -6.10
C MET A 7 -5.14 -5.60 -6.97
N ASN A 8 -6.28 -5.25 -7.57
CA ASN A 8 -6.39 -4.02 -8.33
C ASN A 8 -6.30 -2.84 -7.37
N LEU A 9 -5.54 -1.82 -7.74
CA LEU A 9 -5.33 -0.66 -6.86
C LEU A 9 -6.63 0.07 -6.55
N ASP A 10 -7.53 0.15 -7.52
CA ASP A 10 -8.83 0.78 -7.28
C ASP A 10 -9.63 0.03 -6.21
N ASP A 11 -9.51 -1.30 -6.20
CA ASP A 11 -10.17 -2.10 -5.18
C ASP A 11 -9.57 -1.85 -3.81
N LEU A 12 -8.26 -1.67 -3.74
CA LEU A 12 -7.60 -1.35 -2.47
C LEU A 12 -8.09 0.00 -1.95
N PHE A 13 -8.13 1.00 -2.81
CA PHE A 13 -8.58 2.33 -2.40
C PHE A 13 -10.03 2.30 -1.94
N GLU A 14 -10.86 1.49 -2.58
CA GLU A 14 -12.22 1.33 -2.13
C GLU A 14 -12.28 0.68 -0.74
N LEU A 15 -11.43 -0.32 -0.52
CA LEU A 15 -11.38 -1.01 0.76
C LEU A 15 -11.01 -0.07 1.91
N ILE A 16 -10.07 0.83 1.69
CA ILE A 16 -9.63 1.78 2.71
C ILE A 16 -10.39 3.10 2.64
N GLU A 17 -11.41 3.16 1.80
CA GLU A 17 -12.26 4.33 1.65
C GLU A 17 -11.48 5.58 1.26
N TYR A 18 -10.47 5.41 0.44
CA TYR A 18 -9.67 6.51 -0.06
C TYR A 18 -10.28 7.05 -1.35
N ASP A 19 -10.48 8.36 -1.41
CA ASP A 19 -10.98 9.01 -2.61
C ASP A 19 -9.84 9.17 -3.60
N ASN A 20 -9.80 8.33 -4.62
CA ASN A 20 -8.74 8.34 -5.61
C ASN A 20 -9.09 9.10 -6.88
N GLU A 21 -10.12 9.92 -6.83
CA GLU A 21 -10.60 10.64 -8.01
C GLU A 21 -9.51 11.47 -8.66
N ASN A 22 -8.67 12.09 -7.86
CA ASN A 22 -7.58 12.94 -8.36
C ASN A 22 -6.21 12.29 -8.20
N TYR A 23 -6.16 11.02 -7.84
CA TYR A 23 -4.90 10.33 -7.64
C TYR A 23 -4.47 9.63 -8.92
N GLU A 24 -3.26 9.86 -9.35
CA GLU A 24 -2.71 9.22 -10.53
C GLU A 24 -1.57 8.31 -10.13
N CYS A 25 -1.57 7.10 -10.69
CA CYS A 25 -0.52 6.13 -10.46
C CYS A 25 -0.24 5.41 -11.78
N ALA A 26 1.04 5.19 -12.05
CA ALA A 26 1.45 4.50 -13.26
C ALA A 26 1.05 3.02 -13.26
N TYR A 27 0.72 2.49 -12.09
CA TYR A 27 0.41 1.07 -11.92
C TYR A 27 -1.04 0.88 -11.55
N SER A 28 -1.61 -0.24 -11.99
CA SER A 28 -2.99 -0.58 -11.66
C SER A 28 -3.08 -1.65 -10.58
N SER A 29 -1.96 -2.21 -10.15
CA SER A 29 -1.93 -3.25 -9.11
C SER A 29 -1.30 -2.73 -7.83
N VAL A 30 -1.67 -3.37 -6.73
CA VAL A 30 -1.10 -3.04 -5.42
C VAL A 30 0.42 -3.23 -5.42
N ALA A 31 0.91 -4.31 -6.04
CA ALA A 31 2.34 -4.56 -6.11
C ALA A 31 3.09 -3.42 -6.80
N GLY A 32 2.59 -2.99 -7.96
CA GLY A 32 3.22 -1.88 -8.69
C GLY A 32 3.17 -0.58 -7.91
N TRP A 33 2.04 -0.32 -7.27
CA TRP A 33 1.87 0.87 -6.45
C TRP A 33 2.89 0.90 -5.30
N CYS A 34 3.11 -0.24 -4.65
CA CYS A 34 4.09 -0.31 -3.58
C CYS A 34 5.51 0.00 -4.08
N LEU A 35 5.86 -0.50 -5.26
CA LEU A 35 7.16 -0.18 -5.85
C LEU A 35 7.31 1.31 -6.11
N GLU A 36 6.27 1.95 -6.59
CA GLU A 36 6.29 3.38 -6.84
C GLU A 36 6.46 4.16 -5.53
N MET A 37 5.74 3.77 -4.52
CA MET A 37 5.79 4.45 -3.23
C MET A 37 7.12 4.25 -2.52
N LEU A 38 7.71 3.07 -2.63
CA LEU A 38 8.99 2.77 -1.99
C LEU A 38 10.18 3.33 -2.75
N ASP A 39 10.03 3.49 -4.06
CA ASP A 39 11.10 3.94 -4.94
C ASP A 39 12.35 3.08 -4.82
N ASP A 40 12.17 1.79 -4.57
CA ASP A 40 13.27 0.83 -4.42
C ASP A 40 12.68 -0.58 -4.49
N PHE A 41 13.55 -1.59 -4.48
CA PHE A 41 13.12 -2.97 -4.46
C PHE A 41 12.40 -3.26 -3.13
N PRO A 42 11.26 -3.96 -3.18
CA PRO A 42 10.51 -4.24 -1.98
C PRO A 42 11.19 -5.31 -1.13
N LYS A 43 11.08 -5.15 0.18
CA LYS A 43 11.59 -6.13 1.14
C LYS A 43 10.54 -6.32 2.23
N VAL A 44 10.48 -7.53 2.75
CA VAL A 44 9.60 -7.80 3.89
C VAL A 44 10.02 -6.89 5.04
N GLY A 45 9.04 -6.22 5.62
CA GLY A 45 9.28 -5.26 6.70
C GLY A 45 9.34 -3.81 6.25
N ASN A 46 9.41 -3.55 4.94
CA ASN A 46 9.33 -2.18 4.45
C ASN A 46 7.98 -1.59 4.81
N THR A 47 7.98 -0.31 5.14
CA THR A 47 6.75 0.40 5.47
C THR A 47 6.72 1.75 4.78
N PHE A 48 5.51 2.23 4.54
CA PHE A 48 5.33 3.61 4.12
C PHE A 48 3.95 4.06 4.57
N ASP A 49 3.78 5.37 4.69
CA ASP A 49 2.51 5.95 5.08
C ASP A 49 1.76 6.41 3.84
N PHE A 50 0.47 6.12 3.81
CA PHE A 50 -0.39 6.57 2.75
C PHE A 50 -1.71 7.02 3.34
N ASP A 51 -2.05 8.30 3.14
CA ASP A 51 -3.23 8.89 3.72
C ASP A 51 -3.18 8.70 5.25
N LYS A 52 -4.17 8.09 5.84
CA LYS A 52 -4.19 7.84 7.29
C LYS A 52 -3.87 6.39 7.63
N TYR A 53 -3.19 5.72 6.71
CA TYR A 53 -2.82 4.31 6.89
C TYR A 53 -1.33 4.14 6.80
N GLN A 54 -0.84 3.11 7.48
CA GLN A 54 0.52 2.65 7.33
C GLN A 54 0.49 1.33 6.59
N ILE A 55 1.29 1.23 5.56
CA ILE A 55 1.36 0.03 4.73
C ILE A 55 2.63 -0.72 5.08
N VAL A 56 2.49 -1.99 5.40
CA VAL A 56 3.62 -2.86 5.76
C VAL A 56 3.71 -3.98 4.74
N ILE A 57 4.90 -4.16 4.17
CA ILE A 57 5.14 -5.25 3.24
C ILE A 57 5.36 -6.52 4.05
N THR A 58 4.47 -7.50 3.89
CA THR A 58 4.53 -8.73 4.67
C THR A 58 5.06 -9.92 3.89
N LYS A 59 4.90 -9.92 2.56
CA LYS A 59 5.43 -11.00 1.72
C LYS A 59 5.96 -10.44 0.42
N VAL A 60 7.11 -10.92 0.02
CA VAL A 60 7.75 -10.53 -1.23
C VAL A 60 8.27 -11.79 -1.92
N LYS A 61 8.11 -11.85 -3.23
CA LYS A 61 8.66 -12.93 -4.04
C LYS A 61 9.51 -12.32 -5.15
N GLY A 62 10.83 -12.49 -5.06
CA GLY A 62 11.74 -11.82 -5.98
C GLY A 62 11.64 -10.31 -5.78
N TYR A 63 11.27 -9.59 -6.84
CA TYR A 63 11.11 -8.13 -6.77
C TYR A 63 9.64 -7.73 -6.73
N ARG A 64 8.76 -8.66 -6.41
CA ARG A 64 7.33 -8.41 -6.44
C ARG A 64 6.73 -8.52 -5.05
N VAL A 65 5.94 -7.53 -4.69
CA VAL A 65 5.17 -7.57 -3.45
C VAL A 65 4.04 -8.58 -3.60
N GLU A 66 3.98 -9.55 -2.69
CA GLU A 66 2.93 -10.57 -2.71
C GLU A 66 1.79 -10.23 -1.78
N GLU A 67 2.10 -9.59 -0.66
CA GLU A 67 1.08 -9.29 0.34
C GLU A 67 1.51 -8.08 1.15
N ILE A 68 0.54 -7.26 1.50
CA ILE A 68 0.75 -6.12 2.39
C ILE A 68 -0.26 -6.16 3.51
N LYS A 69 0.10 -5.51 4.61
CA LYS A 69 -0.80 -5.30 5.74
C LYS A 69 -1.08 -3.80 5.85
N ILE A 70 -2.34 -3.46 5.99
CA ILE A 70 -2.77 -2.06 6.06
C ILE A 70 -3.21 -1.78 7.49
N LEU A 71 -2.52 -0.86 8.13
CA LEU A 71 -2.80 -0.48 9.51
C LEU A 71 -3.32 0.95 9.54
N LYS A 72 -4.36 1.17 10.30
CA LYS A 72 -4.88 2.51 10.46
C LYS A 72 -4.02 3.26 11.47
N ILE A 73 -3.49 4.39 11.06
CA ILE A 73 -2.67 5.22 11.94
C ILE A 73 -3.61 6.07 12.78
N ASN A 74 -3.44 5.96 14.09
CA ASN A 74 -4.23 6.73 15.02
C ASN A 74 -3.38 7.87 15.57
N ASN A 75 -3.53 9.05 15.00
CA ASN A 75 -2.69 10.20 15.32
C ASN A 75 -3.33 11.17 16.28
N LYS A 76 -4.45 10.86 16.80
CA LYS A 76 -5.16 11.82 17.63
C LYS A 76 -4.41 12.24 18.88
N ASN A 77 -3.43 11.46 19.28
CA ASN A 77 -2.64 11.77 20.46
C ASN A 77 -1.55 12.78 20.22
N ILE A 78 -1.36 13.16 19.00
CA ILE A 78 -0.24 14.02 18.66
C ILE A 78 -0.51 15.46 18.98
N CYS A 79 -1.69 15.76 19.21
CA CYS A 79 -2.07 17.13 19.52
C CYS A 79 -1.41 17.63 20.75
#